data_04273f5ea182f2a4bf8914b8ef60d26c
#
_entry.id   04273f5ea182f2a4bf8914b8ef60d26c
#
_cell.length_a   1.000
_cell.length_b   1.000
_cell.length_c   1.000
_cell.angle_alpha   90.00
_cell.angle_beta   90.00
_cell.angle_gamma   90.00
#
_symmetry.space_group_name_H-M   'P 1'
#
loop_
_entity.id
_entity.type
_entity.pdbx_description
1 polymer ?
#
loop_
_entity_poly.entity_id
_entity_poly.type
_entity_poly.pdbx_seq_one_letter_code
_entity_poly.pdbx_strand_id
1 'polypeptide(L)'
;GAMANGISSEEMVIALGQHNILASFGSGGLDLPRVEVAIKRIQQALPNGPYVFNFIHNPSEPAIEQGTIDLYLKYGVNIIEAAAFFSLTPSLVYYRAKGLLQDAQGNIQINNKIIAKVSRREVATVFMQPAPDDILNKLLAQGLLNQTQAQLARQVPMADDITVEADSGGHTDNRPLISL
;
A
#
# COMPACT_ATOMS: atom_id res chain seq x y z
N GLY A 1 -7.09 9.67 6.78
CA GLY A 1 -6.34 9.34 5.58
C GLY A 1 -5.07 10.16 5.44
N ALA A 2 -4.19 9.75 4.55
CA ALA A 2 -2.94 10.46 4.33
C ALA A 2 -3.13 11.80 3.62
N MET A 3 -2.31 12.75 4.00
CA MET A 3 -2.06 14.00 3.28
C MET A 3 -0.58 14.04 2.91
N ALA A 4 -0.28 14.13 1.60
CA ALA A 4 1.06 14.05 1.03
C ALA A 4 2.06 15.07 1.65
N ASN A 5 3.33 14.94 1.28
CA ASN A 5 4.43 15.81 1.74
C ASN A 5 4.61 15.88 3.27
N GLY A 6 4.20 14.82 3.99
CA GLY A 6 4.29 14.78 5.45
C GLY A 6 3.32 15.69 6.18
N ILE A 7 2.27 16.21 5.51
CA ILE A 7 1.21 17.00 6.18
C ILE A 7 0.49 16.15 7.21
N SER A 8 0.13 14.89 6.86
CA SER A 8 -0.14 13.88 7.88
C SER A 8 1.18 13.42 8.47
N SER A 9 1.63 14.11 9.51
CA SER A 9 2.96 13.99 10.08
C SER A 9 3.14 12.77 10.98
N GLU A 10 4.40 12.47 11.31
CA GLU A 10 4.71 11.43 12.30
C GLU A 10 4.07 11.72 13.65
N GLU A 11 4.09 12.99 14.09
CA GLU A 11 3.49 13.41 15.36
C GLU A 11 2.00 13.11 15.38
N MET A 12 1.29 13.40 14.30
CA MET A 12 -0.14 13.12 14.18
C MET A 12 -0.41 11.61 14.22
N VAL A 13 0.35 10.83 13.46
CA VAL A 13 0.20 9.36 13.44
C VAL A 13 0.50 8.76 14.80
N ILE A 14 1.56 9.22 15.46
CA ILE A 14 1.94 8.75 16.80
C ILE A 14 0.87 9.10 17.83
N ALA A 15 0.41 10.35 17.84
CA ALA A 15 -0.62 10.80 18.78
C ALA A 15 -1.92 10.00 18.65
N LEU A 16 -2.38 9.76 17.41
CA LEU A 16 -3.57 8.96 17.16
C LEU A 16 -3.35 7.48 17.50
N GLY A 17 -2.21 6.92 17.14
CA GLY A 17 -1.86 5.52 17.42
C GLY A 17 -1.77 5.21 18.93
N GLN A 18 -1.29 6.15 19.76
CA GLN A 18 -1.29 6.04 21.21
C GLN A 18 -2.72 5.94 21.81
N HIS A 19 -3.71 6.40 21.08
CA HIS A 19 -5.14 6.27 21.42
C HIS A 19 -5.84 5.12 20.66
N ASN A 20 -5.07 4.19 20.05
CA ASN A 20 -5.59 3.10 19.24
C ASN A 20 -6.42 3.54 18.02
N ILE A 21 -6.15 4.73 17.50
CA ILE A 21 -6.76 5.25 16.28
C ILE A 21 -5.79 5.04 15.12
N LEU A 22 -6.26 4.34 14.07
CA LEU A 22 -5.46 4.11 12.87
C LEU A 22 -5.31 5.40 12.07
N ALA A 23 -4.07 5.83 11.85
CA ALA A 23 -3.73 7.01 11.07
C ALA A 23 -2.68 6.70 10.02
N SER A 24 -2.76 7.40 8.87
CA SER A 24 -1.89 7.19 7.74
C SER A 24 -0.88 8.33 7.60
N PHE A 25 0.42 7.97 7.58
CA PHE A 25 1.51 8.92 7.32
C PHE A 25 1.54 9.32 5.85
N GLY A 26 1.66 10.61 5.58
CA GLY A 26 1.65 11.19 4.22
C GLY A 26 3.00 11.10 3.51
N SER A 27 3.42 9.91 3.09
CA SER A 27 4.72 9.66 2.43
C SER A 27 4.82 10.14 0.99
N GLY A 28 3.69 10.35 0.30
CA GLY A 28 3.70 10.81 -1.09
C GLY A 28 4.43 12.14 -1.25
N GLY A 29 5.27 12.26 -2.28
CA GLY A 29 6.07 13.45 -2.55
C GLY A 29 7.34 13.59 -1.70
N LEU A 30 7.59 12.67 -0.76
CA LEU A 30 8.82 12.64 0.03
C LEU A 30 9.86 11.72 -0.62
N ASP A 31 11.14 12.05 -0.44
CA ASP A 31 12.24 11.19 -0.85
C ASP A 31 12.38 9.95 0.06
N LEU A 32 13.05 8.91 -0.43
CA LEU A 32 13.21 7.65 0.30
C LEU A 32 13.92 7.81 1.65
N PRO A 33 15.02 8.58 1.79
CA PRO A 33 15.64 8.83 3.09
C PRO A 33 14.67 9.46 4.10
N ARG A 34 13.83 10.40 3.68
CA ARG A 34 12.84 11.05 4.55
C ARG A 34 11.76 10.07 4.98
N VAL A 35 11.29 9.22 4.07
CA VAL A 35 10.33 8.15 4.38
C VAL A 35 10.94 7.15 5.38
N GLU A 36 12.21 6.76 5.18
CA GLU A 36 12.90 5.85 6.11
C GLU A 36 12.99 6.41 7.53
N VAL A 37 13.29 7.70 7.67
CA VAL A 37 13.30 8.38 8.98
C VAL A 37 11.92 8.33 9.64
N ALA A 38 10.86 8.60 8.87
CA ALA A 38 9.49 8.55 9.39
C ALA A 38 9.09 7.14 9.86
N ILE A 39 9.46 6.09 9.11
CA ILE A 39 9.19 4.70 9.49
C ILE A 39 9.82 4.41 10.85
N LYS A 40 11.12 4.68 10.99
CA LYS A 40 11.86 4.42 12.25
C LYS A 40 11.23 5.14 13.44
N ARG A 41 10.88 6.43 13.25
CA ARG A 41 10.29 7.24 14.31
C ARG A 41 8.91 6.75 14.74
N ILE A 42 8.04 6.42 13.79
CA ILE A 42 6.70 5.92 14.07
C ILE A 42 6.79 4.55 14.76
N GLN A 43 7.61 3.64 14.25
CA GLN A 43 7.78 2.30 14.83
C GLN A 43 8.39 2.33 16.23
N GLN A 44 9.32 3.26 16.50
CA GLN A 44 9.87 3.45 17.83
C GLN A 44 8.80 3.90 18.83
N ALA A 45 7.90 4.78 18.42
CA ALA A 45 6.84 5.29 19.29
C ALA A 45 5.63 4.34 19.39
N LEU A 46 5.39 3.54 18.35
CA LEU A 46 4.26 2.61 18.23
C LEU A 46 4.76 1.20 17.85
N PRO A 47 5.50 0.51 18.73
CA PRO A 47 6.11 -0.78 18.39
C PRO A 47 5.09 -1.88 18.03
N ASN A 48 3.85 -1.76 18.48
CA ASN A 48 2.76 -2.68 18.18
C ASN A 48 1.66 -2.05 17.30
N GLY A 49 1.90 -0.90 16.68
CA GLY A 49 0.90 -0.13 15.94
C GLY A 49 -0.16 0.54 16.84
N PRO A 50 -1.30 0.97 16.29
CA PRO A 50 -1.66 0.95 14.87
C PRO A 50 -1.08 2.14 14.09
N TYR A 51 -0.62 1.91 12.89
CA TYR A 51 -0.22 2.95 11.94
C TYR A 51 -0.32 2.44 10.50
N VAL A 52 -0.46 3.37 9.56
CA VAL A 52 -0.49 3.13 8.11
C VAL A 52 0.52 4.03 7.43
N PHE A 53 1.09 3.58 6.33
CA PHE A 53 1.87 4.43 5.43
C PHE A 53 1.15 4.59 4.10
N ASN A 54 1.08 5.82 3.61
CA ASN A 54 0.53 6.09 2.29
C ASN A 54 1.44 5.51 1.20
N PHE A 55 0.84 5.00 0.14
CA PHE A 55 1.53 4.55 -1.05
C PHE A 55 0.81 5.13 -2.27
N ILE A 56 1.40 6.15 -2.88
CA ILE A 56 0.82 6.85 -4.04
C ILE A 56 1.43 6.32 -5.33
N HIS A 57 0.58 6.04 -6.31
CA HIS A 57 1.02 5.70 -7.66
C HIS A 57 1.76 6.88 -8.29
N ASN A 58 2.98 6.64 -8.73
CA ASN A 58 3.83 7.63 -9.40
C ASN A 58 4.35 7.11 -10.74
N PRO A 59 3.55 7.24 -11.80
CA PRO A 59 3.92 6.74 -13.13
C PRO A 59 5.15 7.44 -13.74
N SER A 60 5.44 8.66 -13.27
CA SER A 60 6.61 9.44 -13.74
C SER A 60 7.92 8.95 -13.13
N GLU A 61 7.89 8.31 -11.96
CA GLU A 61 9.07 7.88 -11.22
C GLU A 61 8.90 6.45 -10.66
N PRO A 62 8.84 5.41 -11.53
CA PRO A 62 8.63 4.02 -11.09
C PRO A 62 9.71 3.51 -10.12
N ALA A 63 10.91 4.07 -10.19
CA ALA A 63 12.01 3.71 -9.28
C ALA A 63 11.74 4.18 -7.84
N ILE A 64 11.09 5.32 -7.65
CA ILE A 64 10.67 5.81 -6.31
C ILE A 64 9.52 4.95 -5.80
N GLU A 65 8.56 4.60 -6.65
CA GLU A 65 7.46 3.70 -6.28
C GLU A 65 8.01 2.35 -5.79
N GLN A 66 8.92 1.72 -6.54
CA GLN A 66 9.55 0.47 -6.13
C GLN A 66 10.39 0.63 -4.86
N GLY A 67 11.22 1.68 -4.76
CA GLY A 67 12.04 1.95 -3.59
C GLY A 67 11.21 2.17 -2.32
N THR A 68 10.04 2.78 -2.44
CA THR A 68 9.11 2.95 -1.31
C THR A 68 8.59 1.59 -0.81
N ILE A 69 8.19 0.70 -1.72
CA ILE A 69 7.77 -0.66 -1.34
C ILE A 69 8.92 -1.46 -0.73
N ASP A 70 10.14 -1.33 -1.28
CA ASP A 70 11.32 -2.01 -0.71
C ASP A 70 11.60 -1.54 0.72
N LEU A 71 11.45 -0.25 1.01
CA LEU A 71 11.54 0.27 2.38
C LEU A 71 10.44 -0.28 3.28
N TYR A 72 9.20 -0.32 2.81
CA TYR A 72 8.09 -0.85 3.60
C TYR A 72 8.30 -2.32 3.95
N LEU A 73 8.73 -3.12 2.99
CA LEU A 73 9.07 -4.53 3.22
C LEU A 73 10.28 -4.70 4.15
N LYS A 74 11.33 -3.90 3.95
CA LYS A 74 12.55 -3.92 4.78
C LYS A 74 12.26 -3.65 6.26
N TYR A 75 11.36 -2.72 6.53
CA TYR A 75 11.01 -2.30 7.90
C TYR A 75 9.74 -2.96 8.44
N GLY A 76 9.12 -3.88 7.70
CA GLY A 76 7.92 -4.59 8.16
C GLY A 76 6.72 -3.64 8.34
N VAL A 77 6.54 -2.68 7.45
CA VAL A 77 5.32 -1.87 7.40
C VAL A 77 4.20 -2.76 6.89
N ASN A 78 3.27 -3.11 7.77
CA ASN A 78 2.28 -4.15 7.53
C ASN A 78 0.96 -3.63 6.94
N ILE A 79 0.72 -2.32 6.97
CA ILE A 79 -0.50 -1.71 6.43
C ILE A 79 -0.12 -0.51 5.59
N ILE A 80 -0.58 -0.49 4.34
CA ILE A 80 -0.45 0.66 3.44
C ILE A 80 -1.81 1.18 2.99
N GLU A 81 -1.90 2.49 2.74
CA GLU A 81 -3.02 3.14 2.06
C GLU A 81 -2.61 3.41 0.62
N ALA A 82 -3.10 2.60 -0.31
CA ALA A 82 -2.82 2.74 -1.74
C ALA A 82 -3.76 3.77 -2.36
N ALA A 83 -3.21 4.83 -2.96
CA ALA A 83 -3.95 5.94 -3.54
C ALA A 83 -3.46 6.29 -4.95
N ALA A 84 -4.32 6.90 -5.75
CA ALA A 84 -4.07 7.31 -7.13
C ALA A 84 -3.77 6.17 -8.13
N PHE A 85 -4.13 4.95 -7.80
CA PHE A 85 -4.02 3.81 -8.69
C PHE A 85 -5.26 3.67 -9.55
N PHE A 86 -5.07 3.62 -10.87
CA PHE A 86 -6.13 3.22 -11.83
C PHE A 86 -6.07 1.74 -12.18
N SER A 87 -4.89 1.15 -12.05
CA SER A 87 -4.61 -0.26 -12.27
C SER A 87 -3.57 -0.72 -11.27
N LEU A 88 -3.45 -2.03 -11.08
CA LEU A 88 -2.44 -2.61 -10.22
C LEU A 88 -1.06 -2.49 -10.86
N THR A 89 -0.06 -2.10 -10.07
CA THR A 89 1.34 -2.05 -10.50
C THR A 89 2.13 -3.25 -9.97
N PRO A 90 3.25 -3.61 -10.60
CA PRO A 90 4.13 -4.66 -10.08
C PRO A 90 4.56 -4.44 -8.63
N SER A 91 4.88 -3.20 -8.25
CA SER A 91 5.28 -2.84 -6.88
C SER A 91 4.17 -3.13 -5.87
N LEU A 92 2.92 -2.79 -6.19
CA LEU A 92 1.78 -3.02 -5.32
C LEU A 92 1.47 -4.52 -5.18
N VAL A 93 1.50 -5.28 -6.29
CA VAL A 93 1.32 -6.74 -6.28
C VAL A 93 2.46 -7.42 -5.51
N TYR A 94 3.69 -6.95 -5.70
CA TYR A 94 4.85 -7.43 -4.97
C TYR A 94 4.70 -7.28 -3.46
N TYR A 95 4.29 -6.08 -3.00
CA TYR A 95 4.02 -5.84 -1.57
C TYR A 95 2.99 -6.83 -1.01
N ARG A 96 1.84 -6.97 -1.68
CA ARG A 96 0.77 -7.89 -1.26
C ARG A 96 1.27 -9.32 -1.18
N ALA A 97 1.86 -9.82 -2.26
CA ALA A 97 2.29 -11.21 -2.38
C ALA A 97 3.40 -11.59 -1.39
N LYS A 98 4.32 -10.66 -1.07
CA LYS A 98 5.40 -10.88 -0.09
C LYS A 98 4.87 -11.11 1.33
N GLY A 99 3.70 -10.59 1.66
CA GLY A 99 3.08 -10.77 2.98
C GLY A 99 2.18 -12.01 3.09
N LEU A 100 2.06 -12.82 2.03
CA LEU A 100 1.21 -14.00 2.06
C LEU A 100 1.97 -15.24 2.55
N LEU A 101 1.38 -15.89 3.55
CA LEU A 101 1.86 -17.15 4.10
C LEU A 101 0.70 -18.14 4.19
N GLN A 102 1.03 -19.42 4.24
CA GLN A 102 0.05 -20.48 4.52
C GLN A 102 0.38 -21.10 5.87
N ASP A 103 -0.62 -21.20 6.75
CA ASP A 103 -0.45 -21.86 8.03
C ASP A 103 -0.47 -23.39 7.89
N ALA A 104 -0.25 -24.10 8.99
CA ALA A 104 -0.23 -25.57 9.03
C ALA A 104 -1.58 -26.19 8.72
N GLN A 105 -2.66 -25.44 8.82
CA GLN A 105 -4.05 -25.85 8.50
C GLN A 105 -4.42 -25.53 7.04
N GLY A 106 -3.55 -24.90 6.29
CA GLY A 106 -3.80 -24.52 4.90
C GLY A 106 -4.49 -23.15 4.72
N ASN A 107 -4.76 -22.41 5.80
CA ASN A 107 -5.36 -21.07 5.70
C ASN A 107 -4.33 -20.05 5.24
N ILE A 108 -4.78 -19.08 4.45
CA ILE A 108 -3.91 -17.98 3.97
C ILE A 108 -3.87 -16.89 5.04
N GLN A 109 -2.66 -16.59 5.50
CA GLN A 109 -2.39 -15.45 6.37
C GLN A 109 -1.90 -14.27 5.53
N ILE A 110 -2.47 -13.10 5.79
CA ILE A 110 -2.19 -11.86 5.08
C ILE A 110 -1.51 -10.90 6.05
N ASN A 111 -0.18 -10.81 5.97
CA ASN A 111 0.59 -9.93 6.83
C ASN A 111 0.74 -8.51 6.25
N ASN A 112 0.75 -8.37 4.92
CA ASN A 112 0.81 -7.07 4.25
C ASN A 112 -0.59 -6.68 3.78
N LYS A 113 -1.23 -5.80 4.53
CA LYS A 113 -2.59 -5.32 4.28
C LYS A 113 -2.60 -4.07 3.41
N ILE A 114 -3.60 -3.96 2.58
CA ILE A 114 -3.81 -2.82 1.68
C ILE A 114 -5.20 -2.24 1.93
N ILE A 115 -5.24 -0.96 2.28
CA ILE A 115 -6.43 -0.12 2.24
C ILE A 115 -6.40 0.60 0.92
N ALA A 116 -7.31 0.29 0.00
CA ALA A 116 -7.38 0.97 -1.29
C ALA A 116 -8.25 2.21 -1.19
N LYS A 117 -7.64 3.39 -1.36
CA LYS A 117 -8.34 4.67 -1.40
C LYS A 117 -8.70 5.00 -2.85
N VAL A 118 -10.00 4.96 -3.14
CA VAL A 118 -10.54 5.04 -4.50
C VAL A 118 -11.71 6.01 -4.59
N SER A 119 -11.88 6.64 -5.74
CA SER A 119 -13.05 7.48 -6.06
C SER A 119 -14.02 6.82 -7.04
N ARG A 120 -13.60 5.71 -7.70
CA ARG A 120 -14.30 5.08 -8.80
C ARG A 120 -14.58 3.61 -8.54
N ARG A 121 -15.77 3.18 -8.90
CA ARG A 121 -16.21 1.79 -8.79
C ARG A 121 -15.32 0.82 -9.57
N GLU A 122 -14.88 1.21 -10.77
CA GLU A 122 -14.03 0.38 -11.63
C GLU A 122 -12.70 0.06 -10.94
N VAL A 123 -12.10 1.05 -10.30
CA VAL A 123 -10.85 0.88 -9.56
C VAL A 123 -11.07 0.00 -8.32
N ALA A 124 -12.16 0.25 -7.56
CA ALA A 124 -12.52 -0.60 -6.43
C ALA A 124 -12.65 -2.07 -6.85
N THR A 125 -13.31 -2.32 -8.00
CA THR A 125 -13.48 -3.68 -8.53
C THR A 125 -12.12 -4.37 -8.78
N VAL A 126 -11.13 -3.63 -9.32
CA VAL A 126 -9.78 -4.17 -9.55
C VAL A 126 -9.11 -4.59 -8.23
N PHE A 127 -9.23 -3.76 -7.19
CA PHE A 127 -8.65 -4.08 -5.88
C PHE A 127 -9.36 -5.22 -5.15
N MET A 128 -10.62 -5.46 -5.45
CA MET A 128 -11.40 -6.57 -4.90
C MET A 128 -11.13 -7.92 -5.59
N GLN A 129 -10.35 -7.93 -6.67
CA GLN A 129 -9.93 -9.14 -7.38
C GLN A 129 -8.54 -9.59 -6.91
N PRO A 130 -8.17 -10.86 -7.13
CA PRO A 130 -6.80 -11.33 -6.97
C PRO A 130 -5.82 -10.61 -7.91
N ALA A 131 -4.54 -10.76 -7.60
CA ALA A 131 -3.47 -10.21 -8.43
C ALA A 131 -3.49 -10.79 -9.86
N PRO A 132 -3.30 -9.96 -10.90
CA PRO A 132 -3.27 -10.41 -12.30
C PRO A 132 -2.10 -11.36 -12.59
N ASP A 133 -2.37 -12.39 -13.38
CA ASP A 133 -1.40 -13.43 -13.73
C ASP A 133 -0.18 -12.91 -14.49
N ASP A 134 -0.34 -11.94 -15.35
CA ASP A 134 0.74 -11.32 -16.11
C ASP A 134 1.75 -10.63 -15.20
N ILE A 135 1.26 -9.92 -14.16
CA ILE A 135 2.11 -9.27 -13.15
C ILE A 135 2.80 -10.34 -12.28
N LEU A 136 2.06 -11.34 -11.80
CA LEU A 136 2.63 -12.42 -10.99
C LEU A 136 3.71 -13.19 -11.74
N ASN A 137 3.48 -13.53 -13.01
CA ASN A 137 4.44 -14.22 -13.84
C ASN A 137 5.71 -13.38 -14.09
N LYS A 138 5.57 -12.07 -14.28
CA LYS A 138 6.69 -11.13 -14.39
C LYS A 138 7.52 -11.11 -13.10
N LEU A 139 6.90 -11.03 -11.95
CA LEU A 139 7.57 -11.01 -10.65
C LEU A 139 8.26 -12.35 -10.34
N LEU A 140 7.66 -13.48 -10.74
CA LEU A 140 8.27 -14.80 -10.68
C LEU A 140 9.52 -14.88 -11.58
N ALA A 141 9.43 -14.44 -12.82
CA ALA A 141 10.54 -14.44 -13.77
C ALA A 141 11.73 -13.57 -13.29
N GLN A 142 11.45 -12.52 -12.56
CA GLN A 142 12.44 -11.64 -11.92
C GLN A 142 13.03 -12.22 -10.61
N GLY A 143 12.52 -13.34 -10.11
CA GLY A 143 12.94 -13.92 -8.84
C GLY A 143 12.50 -13.14 -7.60
N LEU A 144 11.58 -12.18 -7.76
CA LEU A 144 11.06 -11.35 -6.65
C LEU A 144 10.03 -12.10 -5.82
N LEU A 145 9.27 -13.01 -6.43
CA LEU A 145 8.34 -13.92 -5.76
C LEU A 145 8.76 -15.36 -5.95
N ASN A 146 8.39 -16.21 -5.01
CA ASN A 146 8.42 -17.66 -5.18
C ASN A 146 7.05 -18.19 -5.64
N GLN A 147 7.02 -19.48 -6.06
CA GLN A 147 5.80 -20.12 -6.57
C GLN A 147 4.65 -20.11 -5.55
N THR A 148 4.96 -20.36 -4.27
CA THR A 148 3.95 -20.36 -3.20
C THR A 148 3.31 -18.98 -3.05
N GLN A 149 4.10 -17.91 -2.98
CA GLN A 149 3.59 -16.54 -2.87
C GLN A 149 2.69 -16.18 -4.05
N ALA A 150 3.10 -16.51 -5.28
CA ALA A 150 2.29 -16.25 -6.46
C ALA A 150 0.98 -17.08 -6.46
N GLN A 151 1.04 -18.34 -6.01
CA GLN A 151 -0.15 -19.18 -5.91
C GLN A 151 -1.13 -18.66 -4.87
N LEU A 152 -0.67 -18.20 -3.71
CA LEU A 152 -1.51 -17.61 -2.68
C LEU A 152 -2.12 -16.27 -3.16
N ALA A 153 -1.36 -15.46 -3.88
CA ALA A 153 -1.83 -14.18 -4.41
C ALA A 153 -2.97 -14.31 -5.45
N ARG A 154 -3.13 -15.48 -6.08
CA ARG A 154 -4.27 -15.80 -6.94
C ARG A 154 -5.57 -16.12 -6.19
N GLN A 155 -5.50 -16.29 -4.87
CA GLN A 155 -6.62 -16.77 -4.05
C GLN A 155 -7.19 -15.68 -3.15
N VAL A 156 -6.51 -14.55 -3.01
CA VAL A 156 -6.94 -13.46 -2.13
C VAL A 156 -7.07 -12.16 -2.90
N PRO A 157 -7.99 -11.26 -2.54
CA PRO A 157 -8.09 -9.95 -3.16
C PRO A 157 -6.84 -9.12 -2.92
N MET A 158 -6.61 -8.13 -3.77
CA MET A 158 -5.49 -7.20 -3.63
C MET A 158 -5.62 -6.30 -2.41
N ALA A 159 -6.82 -5.85 -2.07
CA ALA A 159 -7.06 -5.03 -0.89
C ALA A 159 -7.87 -5.77 0.18
N ASP A 160 -7.63 -5.40 1.43
CA ASP A 160 -8.40 -5.87 2.59
C ASP A 160 -9.59 -4.95 2.85
N ASP A 161 -9.39 -3.64 2.61
CA ASP A 161 -10.39 -2.60 2.81
C ASP A 161 -10.43 -1.64 1.62
N ILE A 162 -11.61 -1.09 1.35
CA ILE A 162 -11.82 -0.03 0.36
C ILE A 162 -12.29 1.23 1.09
N THR A 163 -11.55 2.31 0.93
CA THR A 163 -11.98 3.64 1.37
C THR A 163 -12.43 4.43 0.16
N VAL A 164 -13.68 4.87 0.19
CA VAL A 164 -14.25 5.70 -0.88
C VAL A 164 -14.05 7.16 -0.55
N GLU A 165 -13.44 7.89 -1.45
CA GLU A 165 -13.23 9.33 -1.35
C GLU A 165 -13.91 10.02 -2.54
N ALA A 166 -14.51 11.18 -2.30
CA ALA A 166 -15.06 11.99 -3.37
C ALA A 166 -13.94 12.42 -4.34
N ASP A 167 -14.21 12.36 -5.63
CA ASP A 167 -13.29 12.78 -6.69
C ASP A 167 -13.14 14.32 -6.64
N SER A 168 -12.25 14.78 -5.79
CA SER A 168 -12.10 16.21 -5.45
C SER A 168 -10.76 16.81 -5.92
N GLY A 169 -10.25 16.36 -7.05
CA GLY A 169 -9.10 17.01 -7.65
C GLY A 169 -7.76 16.38 -7.37
N GLY A 170 -7.59 15.11 -7.64
CA GLY A 170 -6.29 14.51 -7.84
C GLY A 170 -5.70 13.72 -6.68
N HIS A 171 -6.41 13.54 -5.56
CA HIS A 171 -5.93 12.72 -4.44
C HIS A 171 -6.23 11.23 -4.56
N THR A 172 -7.30 10.88 -5.27
CA THR A 172 -7.72 9.49 -5.51
C THR A 172 -7.49 9.06 -6.94
N ASP A 173 -7.57 10.00 -7.86
CA ASP A 173 -7.14 9.84 -9.23
C ASP A 173 -6.51 11.15 -9.77
N ASN A 174 -5.76 11.07 -10.86
CA ASN A 174 -5.10 12.22 -11.45
C ASN A 174 -5.97 13.00 -12.43
N ARG A 175 -7.30 12.84 -12.39
CA ARG A 175 -8.22 13.52 -13.28
C ARG A 175 -8.99 14.61 -12.57
N PRO A 176 -9.06 15.83 -13.13
CA PRO A 176 -9.87 16.89 -12.56
C PRO A 176 -11.36 16.58 -12.69
N LEU A 177 -12.17 17.09 -11.76
CA LEU A 177 -13.63 16.96 -11.72
C LEU A 177 -14.34 17.38 -13.02
N ILE A 178 -13.72 18.21 -13.84
CA ILE A 178 -14.26 18.76 -15.09
C ILE A 178 -14.36 17.68 -16.20
N SER A 179 -13.85 16.49 -15.99
CA SER A 179 -13.91 15.39 -16.98
C SER A 179 -15.03 14.39 -16.70
N LEU A 180 -16.01 14.77 -15.89
CA LEU A 180 -17.26 14.03 -15.69
C LEU A 180 -18.30 14.38 -16.73
#